data_f9836459a32e3a41ede0f47e4712c8f8
#
_entry.id   f9836459a32e3a41ede0f47e4712c8f8
#
_cell.length_a   1.000
_cell.length_b   1.000
_cell.length_c   1.000
_cell.angle_alpha   90.00
_cell.angle_beta   90.00
_cell.angle_gamma   90.00
#
_symmetry.space_group_name_H-M   'P 1'
#
loop_
_entity.id
_entity.type
_entity.pdbx_description
1 polymer ?
#
loop_
_entity_poly.entity_id
_entity_poly.type
_entity_poly.pdbx_seq_one_letter_code
_entity_poly.pdbx_strand_id
1 'polypeptide(L)'
;MLSRTFTLSILPLTISALLLTACQKTEQKTEVAPAASATTNASAVTASAPAAVDMSKETAEYKAWVQTQIDSLLADTQKFVALLEAGKLEEAKALYPKARMYFERSEPIAESFGDLDPRIDNREADLEPNEVWTGFHAIEKILWTQNTTKGTEKLGKQLIADVKELHAKIPTAEVTGDLMVQGSVDLLNEVSTSKITGEEEIFSHTDLYDFKANIEGAEKIFAILKPKIQAKNPALVTELEQKFGAVNQLLAKHQVGQQDYKSYKELTPADTKALAEAVNKLGEPLAQMGIVLQ
;
A
#
# COMPACT_ATOMS: atom_id res chain seq x y z
N MET A 1 -0.87 40.72 -43.56
CA MET A 1 -1.90 41.59 -42.97
C MET A 1 -3.22 40.86 -43.01
N LEU A 2 -3.70 40.32 -41.92
CA LEU A 2 -5.11 40.03 -41.61
C LEU A 2 -5.20 39.80 -40.10
N SER A 3 -5.66 40.85 -39.43
CA SER A 3 -5.97 40.88 -37.99
C SER A 3 -7.26 40.10 -37.75
N ARG A 4 -7.26 39.15 -36.78
CA ARG A 4 -8.49 38.58 -36.25
C ARG A 4 -8.60 38.95 -34.78
N THR A 5 -9.50 39.88 -34.54
CA THR A 5 -9.99 40.27 -33.22
C THR A 5 -10.80 39.16 -32.58
N PHE A 6 -10.41 38.71 -31.38
CA PHE A 6 -11.22 37.83 -30.53
C PHE A 6 -12.05 38.68 -29.58
N THR A 7 -13.35 38.57 -29.69
CA THR A 7 -14.34 39.21 -28.85
C THR A 7 -14.55 38.36 -27.58
N LEU A 8 -14.30 38.96 -26.40
CA LEU A 8 -14.55 38.37 -25.11
C LEU A 8 -16.04 38.51 -24.76
N SER A 9 -16.76 37.39 -24.64
CA SER A 9 -18.14 37.38 -24.14
C SER A 9 -18.13 37.15 -22.63
N ILE A 10 -18.56 38.15 -21.88
CA ILE A 10 -18.75 38.12 -20.44
C ILE A 10 -20.15 37.59 -20.15
N LEU A 11 -20.27 36.46 -19.42
CA LEU A 11 -21.55 35.91 -18.93
C LEU A 11 -21.74 36.34 -17.49
N PRO A 12 -22.89 36.87 -17.07
CA PRO A 12 -23.11 37.29 -15.69
C PRO A 12 -23.45 36.11 -14.78
N LEU A 13 -22.78 36.08 -13.62
CA LEU A 13 -22.95 35.13 -12.51
C LEU A 13 -24.15 35.58 -11.67
N THR A 14 -25.26 34.84 -11.69
CA THR A 14 -26.40 35.07 -10.82
C THR A 14 -26.19 34.38 -9.48
N ILE A 15 -26.08 35.15 -8.41
CA ILE A 15 -25.99 34.71 -7.03
C ILE A 15 -27.40 34.42 -6.52
N SER A 16 -27.74 33.19 -6.24
CA SER A 16 -28.97 32.80 -5.53
C SER A 16 -28.69 32.71 -4.04
N ALA A 17 -29.27 33.64 -3.29
CA ALA A 17 -29.26 33.63 -1.81
C ALA A 17 -30.27 32.59 -1.29
N LEU A 18 -29.81 31.59 -0.54
CA LEU A 18 -30.66 30.68 0.26
C LEU A 18 -30.87 31.28 1.65
N LEU A 19 -32.14 31.56 1.99
CA LEU A 19 -32.61 31.99 3.29
C LEU A 19 -32.55 30.83 4.30
N LEU A 20 -31.81 31.02 5.38
CA LEU A 20 -31.81 30.16 6.56
C LEU A 20 -32.99 30.50 7.44
N THR A 21 -33.97 29.60 7.57
CA THR A 21 -35.07 29.71 8.51
C THR A 21 -34.62 29.10 9.85
N ALA A 22 -34.47 29.93 10.87
CA ALA A 22 -34.20 29.53 12.24
C ALA A 22 -35.50 29.05 12.89
N CYS A 23 -35.54 27.79 13.37
CA CYS A 23 -36.61 27.32 14.28
C CYS A 23 -36.29 27.73 15.72
N GLN A 24 -37.08 28.63 16.26
CA GLN A 24 -37.13 28.96 17.70
C GLN A 24 -37.84 27.83 18.46
N LYS A 25 -37.16 27.31 19.48
CA LYS A 25 -37.68 26.34 20.43
C LYS A 25 -38.38 27.08 21.56
N THR A 26 -39.69 26.94 21.64
CA THR A 26 -40.52 27.51 22.73
C THR A 26 -40.42 26.59 23.96
N GLU A 27 -39.92 27.10 25.07
CA GLU A 27 -39.95 26.42 26.35
C GLU A 27 -41.36 26.56 26.98
N GLN A 28 -42.01 25.42 27.19
CA GLN A 28 -43.26 25.34 27.96
C GLN A 28 -42.95 24.75 29.34
N LYS A 29 -43.09 25.59 30.37
CA LYS A 29 -42.89 25.24 31.77
C LYS A 29 -44.16 24.54 32.27
N THR A 30 -44.06 23.26 32.60
CA THR A 30 -45.15 22.51 33.26
C THR A 30 -44.69 22.13 34.66
N GLU A 31 -45.50 22.52 35.61
CA GLU A 31 -45.40 22.34 37.07
C GLU A 31 -45.65 20.87 37.42
N VAL A 32 -44.78 20.29 38.25
CA VAL A 32 -44.82 18.87 38.61
C VAL A 32 -45.30 18.76 40.07
N ALA A 33 -46.40 18.04 40.28
CA ALA A 33 -46.82 17.54 41.58
C ALA A 33 -46.08 16.22 41.90
N PRO A 34 -45.82 15.89 43.19
CA PRO A 34 -45.00 14.74 43.55
C PRO A 34 -45.83 13.46 43.60
N ALA A 35 -45.37 12.43 42.92
CA ALA A 35 -45.90 11.07 43.05
C ALA A 35 -44.77 10.06 43.41
N ALA A 36 -45.16 9.17 44.27
CA ALA A 36 -44.42 8.20 45.08
C ALA A 36 -43.28 7.39 44.42
N SER A 37 -42.27 7.17 45.25
CA SER A 37 -41.14 6.27 45.00
C SER A 37 -41.62 4.81 44.83
N ALA A 38 -41.35 4.23 43.66
CA ALA A 38 -41.28 2.79 43.49
C ALA A 38 -39.82 2.44 43.09
N THR A 39 -39.10 1.85 44.03
CA THR A 39 -37.75 1.34 43.83
C THR A 39 -37.84 0.08 43.03
N THR A 40 -37.60 0.16 41.73
CA THR A 40 -37.29 -1.00 40.90
C THR A 40 -35.78 -1.09 40.77
N ASN A 41 -35.17 -2.09 41.43
CA ASN A 41 -33.80 -2.53 41.17
C ASN A 41 -33.69 -3.04 39.75
N ALA A 42 -33.33 -2.16 38.81
CA ALA A 42 -32.83 -2.56 37.52
C ALA A 42 -31.33 -2.88 37.71
N SER A 43 -31.00 -4.18 37.82
CA SER A 43 -29.64 -4.67 37.61
C SER A 43 -29.23 -4.26 36.21
N ALA A 44 -28.39 -3.23 36.09
CA ALA A 44 -27.70 -2.91 34.88
C ALA A 44 -26.77 -4.08 34.55
N VAL A 45 -27.18 -4.94 33.64
CA VAL A 45 -26.27 -5.84 32.97
C VAL A 45 -25.38 -4.96 32.08
N THR A 46 -24.23 -4.60 32.62
CA THR A 46 -23.12 -4.04 31.83
C THR A 46 -22.72 -5.14 30.87
N ALA A 47 -23.21 -5.07 29.63
CA ALA A 47 -22.65 -5.84 28.55
C ALA A 47 -21.18 -5.39 28.42
N SER A 48 -20.28 -6.21 28.92
CA SER A 48 -18.83 -6.05 28.67
C SER A 48 -18.66 -6.10 27.16
N ALA A 49 -18.06 -5.07 26.57
CA ALA A 49 -17.63 -5.12 25.18
C ALA A 49 -16.75 -6.38 25.03
N PRO A 50 -16.89 -7.12 23.92
CA PRO A 50 -16.03 -8.28 23.68
C PRO A 50 -14.58 -7.83 23.81
N ALA A 51 -13.78 -8.59 24.56
CA ALA A 51 -12.37 -8.29 24.71
C ALA A 51 -11.72 -8.38 23.31
N ALA A 52 -10.97 -7.35 22.92
CA ALA A 52 -10.24 -7.34 21.65
C ALA A 52 -9.36 -8.60 21.56
N VAL A 53 -9.30 -9.21 20.37
CA VAL A 53 -8.48 -10.41 20.17
C VAL A 53 -7.01 -10.07 20.35
N ASP A 54 -6.34 -10.79 21.23
CA ASP A 54 -4.89 -10.63 21.40
C ASP A 54 -4.16 -11.06 20.11
N MET A 55 -3.49 -10.09 19.47
CA MET A 55 -2.73 -10.25 18.23
C MET A 55 -1.23 -10.13 18.43
N SER A 56 -0.76 -10.09 19.69
CA SER A 56 0.64 -9.84 20.03
C SER A 56 1.60 -10.86 19.40
N LYS A 57 1.20 -12.12 19.31
CA LYS A 57 1.98 -13.16 18.65
C LYS A 57 2.06 -12.94 17.14
N GLU A 58 0.96 -12.68 16.51
CA GLU A 58 0.84 -12.51 15.06
C GLU A 58 1.58 -11.24 14.59
N THR A 59 1.45 -10.14 15.31
CA THR A 59 2.19 -8.91 15.02
C THR A 59 3.70 -9.08 15.21
N ALA A 60 4.12 -9.79 16.25
CA ALA A 60 5.53 -10.10 16.44
C ALA A 60 6.08 -11.02 15.33
N GLU A 61 5.32 -12.04 14.91
CA GLU A 61 5.71 -12.93 13.80
C GLU A 61 5.83 -12.16 12.49
N TYR A 62 4.86 -11.29 12.19
CA TYR A 62 4.90 -10.47 10.98
C TYR A 62 6.07 -9.49 11.00
N LYS A 63 6.30 -8.78 12.10
CA LYS A 63 7.45 -7.88 12.27
C LYS A 63 8.79 -8.60 12.09
N ALA A 64 8.93 -9.82 12.65
CA ALA A 64 10.12 -10.64 12.45
C ALA A 64 10.32 -11.01 10.97
N TRP A 65 9.24 -11.33 10.25
CA TRP A 65 9.32 -11.60 8.82
C TRP A 65 9.70 -10.34 8.02
N VAL A 66 9.10 -9.18 8.31
CA VAL A 66 9.48 -7.91 7.67
C VAL A 66 10.96 -7.61 7.91
N GLN A 67 11.48 -7.85 9.14
CA GLN A 67 12.92 -7.69 9.39
C GLN A 67 13.76 -8.52 8.41
N THR A 68 13.37 -9.77 8.10
CA THR A 68 14.10 -10.59 7.12
C THR A 68 14.02 -10.03 5.70
N GLN A 69 12.91 -9.38 5.33
CA GLN A 69 12.81 -8.70 4.03
C GLN A 69 13.75 -7.49 3.99
N ILE A 70 13.77 -6.67 5.05
CA ILE A 70 14.62 -5.47 5.09
C ILE A 70 16.11 -5.84 5.24
N ASP A 71 16.46 -6.96 5.90
CA ASP A 71 17.82 -7.53 5.89
C ASP A 71 18.27 -7.83 4.44
N SER A 72 17.40 -8.47 3.66
CA SER A 72 17.66 -8.81 2.27
C SER A 72 17.69 -7.57 1.36
N LEU A 73 16.78 -6.62 1.58
CA LEU A 73 16.79 -5.33 0.91
C LEU A 73 18.11 -4.62 1.09
N LEU A 74 18.61 -4.54 2.33
CA LEU A 74 19.88 -3.88 2.63
C LEU A 74 21.06 -4.57 1.92
N ALA A 75 21.10 -5.89 1.95
CA ALA A 75 22.16 -6.67 1.30
C ALA A 75 22.16 -6.45 -0.23
N ASP A 76 20.99 -6.54 -0.88
CA ASP A 76 20.89 -6.39 -2.33
C ASP A 76 20.99 -4.92 -2.76
N THR A 77 20.55 -3.95 -1.95
CA THR A 77 20.81 -2.52 -2.19
C THR A 77 22.32 -2.21 -2.20
N GLN A 78 23.07 -2.75 -1.24
CA GLN A 78 24.54 -2.57 -1.21
C GLN A 78 25.20 -3.17 -2.44
N LYS A 79 24.77 -4.37 -2.86
CA LYS A 79 25.25 -5.01 -4.08
C LYS A 79 24.86 -4.24 -5.33
N PHE A 80 23.63 -3.75 -5.41
CA PHE A 80 23.15 -2.92 -6.51
C PHE A 80 24.00 -1.66 -6.66
N VAL A 81 24.24 -0.93 -5.57
CA VAL A 81 25.08 0.29 -5.60
C VAL A 81 26.54 -0.03 -5.97
N ALA A 82 27.07 -1.16 -5.51
CA ALA A 82 28.42 -1.60 -5.93
C ALA A 82 28.50 -1.87 -7.44
N LEU A 83 27.43 -2.40 -8.05
CA LEU A 83 27.34 -2.58 -9.51
C LEU A 83 27.29 -1.23 -10.23
N LEU A 84 26.54 -0.25 -9.68
CA LEU A 84 26.48 1.11 -10.21
C LEU A 84 27.86 1.77 -10.21
N GLU A 85 28.56 1.71 -9.07
CA GLU A 85 29.93 2.26 -8.91
C GLU A 85 30.96 1.58 -9.82
N ALA A 86 30.79 0.28 -10.07
CA ALA A 86 31.64 -0.47 -10.99
C ALA A 86 31.31 -0.26 -12.48
N GLY A 87 30.28 0.53 -12.82
CA GLY A 87 29.83 0.75 -14.20
C GLY A 87 29.15 -0.46 -14.84
N LYS A 88 28.69 -1.42 -14.05
CA LYS A 88 28.10 -2.68 -14.52
C LYS A 88 26.60 -2.53 -14.77
N LEU A 89 26.27 -1.80 -15.83
CA LEU A 89 24.90 -1.37 -16.13
C LEU A 89 23.91 -2.52 -16.22
N GLU A 90 24.21 -3.54 -17.02
CA GLU A 90 23.25 -4.64 -17.27
C GLU A 90 23.08 -5.54 -16.03
N GLU A 91 24.14 -5.73 -15.25
CA GLU A 91 24.04 -6.45 -13.97
C GLU A 91 23.22 -5.65 -12.95
N ALA A 92 23.37 -4.32 -12.92
CA ALA A 92 22.56 -3.45 -12.07
C ALA A 92 21.08 -3.47 -12.47
N LYS A 93 20.78 -3.35 -13.77
CA LYS A 93 19.40 -3.46 -14.28
C LYS A 93 18.75 -4.81 -13.94
N ALA A 94 19.52 -5.91 -14.03
CA ALA A 94 19.02 -7.23 -13.70
C ALA A 94 18.74 -7.45 -12.20
N LEU A 95 19.47 -6.75 -11.33
CA LEU A 95 19.27 -6.83 -9.88
C LEU A 95 18.16 -5.88 -9.38
N TYR A 96 17.98 -4.74 -10.05
CA TYR A 96 17.06 -3.66 -9.65
C TYR A 96 15.67 -4.16 -9.23
N PRO A 97 14.88 -4.82 -10.09
CA PRO A 97 13.54 -5.26 -9.71
C PRO A 97 13.55 -6.28 -8.58
N LYS A 98 14.57 -7.14 -8.53
CA LYS A 98 14.66 -8.18 -7.50
C LYS A 98 14.97 -7.62 -6.13
N ALA A 99 15.79 -6.58 -6.06
CA ALA A 99 16.09 -5.87 -4.82
C ALA A 99 14.86 -5.13 -4.28
N ARG A 100 14.09 -4.47 -5.16
CA ARG A 100 12.85 -3.78 -4.79
C ARG A 100 11.79 -4.70 -4.19
N MET A 101 11.66 -5.93 -4.70
CA MET A 101 10.65 -6.88 -4.20
C MET A 101 10.64 -7.03 -2.67
N TYR A 102 11.77 -6.84 -2.00
CA TYR A 102 11.80 -6.92 -0.53
C TYR A 102 11.12 -5.74 0.14
N PHE A 103 11.23 -4.54 -0.45
CA PHE A 103 10.51 -3.36 0.00
C PHE A 103 9.02 -3.52 -0.25
N GLU A 104 8.63 -3.85 -1.45
CA GLU A 104 7.25 -4.07 -1.89
C GLU A 104 6.50 -5.12 -1.04
N ARG A 105 7.16 -6.20 -0.61
CA ARG A 105 6.56 -7.17 0.32
C ARG A 105 6.27 -6.58 1.68
N SER A 106 7.01 -5.56 2.10
CA SER A 106 6.88 -4.91 3.41
C SER A 106 5.91 -3.73 3.39
N GLU A 107 5.45 -3.32 2.23
CA GLU A 107 4.61 -2.14 1.99
C GLU A 107 3.28 -2.12 2.77
N PRO A 108 2.63 -3.27 3.11
CA PRO A 108 1.43 -3.24 3.96
C PRO A 108 1.62 -2.50 5.30
N ILE A 109 2.84 -2.27 5.76
CA ILE A 109 3.13 -1.49 6.96
C ILE A 109 3.97 -0.24 6.67
N ALA A 110 3.99 0.24 5.41
CA ALA A 110 4.81 1.39 5.00
C ALA A 110 4.52 2.65 5.82
N GLU A 111 3.28 2.87 6.30
CA GLU A 111 2.95 3.95 7.24
C GLU A 111 3.87 3.97 8.47
N SER A 112 4.31 2.80 8.95
CA SER A 112 5.25 2.71 10.07
C SER A 112 6.67 3.15 9.72
N PHE A 113 6.99 3.29 8.41
CA PHE A 113 8.31 3.73 7.94
C PHE A 113 8.46 5.26 8.01
N GLY A 114 7.35 6.02 7.96
CA GLY A 114 7.33 7.49 8.01
C GLY A 114 7.97 8.08 6.76
N ASP A 115 8.86 9.05 6.92
CA ASP A 115 9.55 9.74 5.82
C ASP A 115 10.57 8.86 5.06
N LEU A 116 10.86 7.65 5.54
CA LEU A 116 11.74 6.72 4.84
C LEU A 116 11.09 6.12 3.60
N ASP A 117 9.78 5.94 3.62
CA ASP A 117 9.03 5.44 2.48
C ASP A 117 9.24 6.32 1.24
N PRO A 118 8.88 7.61 1.21
CA PRO A 118 9.11 8.46 0.03
C PRO A 118 10.60 8.66 -0.29
N ARG A 119 11.52 8.57 0.67
CA ARG A 119 12.96 8.68 0.41
C ARG A 119 13.53 7.48 -0.32
N ILE A 120 12.93 6.31 -0.17
CA ILE A 120 13.36 5.04 -0.78
C ILE A 120 12.64 4.79 -2.10
N ASP A 121 11.33 5.10 -2.16
CA ASP A 121 10.45 4.58 -3.21
C ASP A 121 9.58 5.60 -3.95
N ASN A 122 9.73 6.92 -3.69
CA ASN A 122 8.88 7.92 -4.33
C ASN A 122 9.07 7.98 -5.85
N ARG A 123 7.98 7.95 -6.60
CA ARG A 123 8.01 8.10 -8.06
C ARG A 123 8.14 9.58 -8.45
N GLU A 124 8.61 9.87 -9.65
CA GLU A 124 8.75 11.25 -10.14
C GLU A 124 7.41 12.01 -10.12
N ALA A 125 6.31 11.30 -10.35
CA ALA A 125 4.97 11.88 -10.40
C ALA A 125 4.42 12.31 -9.03
N ASP A 126 4.93 11.73 -7.95
CA ASP A 126 4.46 11.96 -6.58
C ASP A 126 5.26 13.04 -5.84
N LEU A 127 6.28 13.63 -6.51
CA LEU A 127 7.14 14.66 -5.90
C LEU A 127 6.37 15.96 -5.67
N GLU A 128 6.53 16.51 -4.48
CA GLU A 128 6.08 17.87 -4.16
C GLU A 128 6.97 18.92 -4.86
N PRO A 129 6.47 20.13 -5.12
CA PRO A 129 7.27 21.19 -5.72
C PRO A 129 8.54 21.49 -4.92
N ASN A 130 9.70 21.40 -5.59
CA ASN A 130 11.06 21.59 -5.03
C ASN A 130 11.55 20.45 -4.14
N GLU A 131 10.88 19.33 -4.07
CA GLU A 131 11.38 18.13 -3.41
C GLU A 131 12.58 17.56 -4.15
N VAL A 132 13.55 17.06 -3.39
CA VAL A 132 14.73 16.38 -3.96
C VAL A 132 14.41 14.92 -4.15
N TRP A 133 14.33 14.51 -5.40
CA TRP A 133 14.05 13.11 -5.72
C TRP A 133 15.22 12.21 -5.39
N THR A 134 14.96 11.17 -4.60
CA THR A 134 15.92 10.13 -4.19
C THR A 134 15.29 8.74 -4.41
N GLY A 135 15.95 7.70 -3.92
CA GLY A 135 15.39 6.36 -3.93
C GLY A 135 15.66 5.58 -5.21
N PHE A 136 14.98 4.45 -5.31
CA PHE A 136 15.14 3.51 -6.41
C PHE A 136 14.74 4.10 -7.76
N HIS A 137 13.58 4.76 -7.85
CA HIS A 137 13.04 5.28 -9.11
C HIS A 137 13.88 6.44 -9.70
N ALA A 138 14.54 7.23 -8.84
CA ALA A 138 15.48 8.24 -9.32
C ALA A 138 16.70 7.60 -10.04
N ILE A 139 17.15 6.46 -9.54
CA ILE A 139 18.23 5.68 -10.16
C ILE A 139 17.72 4.96 -11.40
N GLU A 140 16.53 4.36 -11.34
CA GLU A 140 15.84 3.71 -12.47
C GLU A 140 15.82 4.61 -13.69
N LYS A 141 15.38 5.86 -13.53
CA LYS A 141 15.33 6.83 -14.63
C LYS A 141 16.68 6.97 -15.33
N ILE A 142 17.77 7.10 -14.58
CA ILE A 142 19.11 7.24 -15.16
C ILE A 142 19.50 5.97 -15.93
N LEU A 143 19.30 4.80 -15.31
CA LEU A 143 19.70 3.52 -15.91
C LEU A 143 18.97 3.25 -17.22
N TRP A 144 17.66 3.49 -17.29
CA TRP A 144 16.87 3.12 -18.47
C TRP A 144 16.76 4.23 -19.50
N THR A 145 16.71 5.51 -19.12
CA THR A 145 16.57 6.60 -20.09
C THR A 145 17.91 7.08 -20.65
N GLN A 146 18.97 7.06 -19.83
CA GLN A 146 20.31 7.51 -20.24
C GLN A 146 21.24 6.34 -20.56
N ASN A 147 20.81 5.12 -20.24
CA ASN A 147 21.59 3.87 -20.48
C ASN A 147 23.01 3.93 -19.91
N THR A 148 23.14 4.41 -18.68
CA THR A 148 24.41 4.61 -17.98
C THR A 148 24.26 4.47 -16.47
N THR A 149 25.36 4.14 -15.78
CA THR A 149 25.44 4.23 -14.31
C THR A 149 26.00 5.57 -13.83
N LYS A 150 26.53 6.41 -14.74
CA LYS A 150 27.09 7.72 -14.37
C LYS A 150 25.98 8.64 -13.89
N GLY A 151 26.23 9.34 -12.79
CA GLY A 151 25.27 10.25 -12.16
C GLY A 151 24.45 9.59 -11.05
N THR A 152 24.58 8.27 -10.84
CA THR A 152 23.91 7.56 -9.74
C THR A 152 24.69 7.56 -8.43
N GLU A 153 25.93 8.05 -8.40
CA GLU A 153 26.87 7.89 -7.28
C GLU A 153 26.33 8.49 -5.96
N LYS A 154 25.71 9.68 -6.05
CA LYS A 154 25.11 10.34 -4.89
C LYS A 154 23.81 9.65 -4.47
N LEU A 155 22.98 9.31 -5.45
CA LEU A 155 21.70 8.62 -5.22
C LEU A 155 21.92 7.24 -4.58
N GLY A 156 22.87 6.46 -5.07
CA GLY A 156 23.19 5.15 -4.50
C GLY A 156 23.68 5.22 -3.04
N LYS A 157 24.52 6.20 -2.72
CA LYS A 157 24.99 6.43 -1.34
C LYS A 157 23.83 6.82 -0.42
N GLN A 158 22.92 7.69 -0.89
CA GLN A 158 21.74 8.08 -0.15
C GLN A 158 20.82 6.88 0.06
N LEU A 159 20.54 6.11 -0.97
CA LEU A 159 19.69 4.92 -0.89
C LEU A 159 20.22 3.90 0.14
N ILE A 160 21.52 3.62 0.17
CA ILE A 160 22.11 2.77 1.21
C ILE A 160 21.91 3.36 2.61
N ALA A 161 22.02 4.67 2.77
CA ALA A 161 21.82 5.34 4.06
C ALA A 161 20.36 5.21 4.52
N ASP A 162 19.39 5.43 3.62
CA ASP A 162 17.96 5.36 3.89
C ASP A 162 17.52 3.93 4.22
N VAL A 163 17.98 2.94 3.46
CA VAL A 163 17.69 1.52 3.73
C VAL A 163 18.33 1.06 5.05
N LYS A 164 19.52 1.56 5.42
CA LYS A 164 20.13 1.30 6.75
C LYS A 164 19.31 1.90 7.89
N GLU A 165 18.77 3.09 7.68
CA GLU A 165 17.92 3.76 8.66
C GLU A 165 16.61 2.96 8.82
N LEU A 166 15.98 2.53 7.73
CA LEU A 166 14.81 1.67 7.73
C LEU A 166 15.11 0.35 8.48
N HIS A 167 16.21 -0.31 8.14
CA HIS A 167 16.65 -1.55 8.81
C HIS A 167 16.74 -1.39 10.34
N ALA A 168 17.34 -0.28 10.80
CA ALA A 168 17.45 0.01 12.23
C ALA A 168 16.09 0.36 12.89
N LYS A 169 15.13 0.86 12.12
CA LYS A 169 13.80 1.26 12.60
C LYS A 169 12.86 0.08 12.81
N ILE A 170 12.92 -0.97 11.99
CA ILE A 170 11.97 -2.10 12.04
C ILE A 170 11.79 -2.71 13.45
N PRO A 171 12.83 -2.96 14.25
CA PRO A 171 12.65 -3.54 15.59
C PRO A 171 11.75 -2.70 16.50
N THR A 172 11.72 -1.37 16.31
CA THR A 172 10.94 -0.43 17.12
C THR A 172 9.66 0.03 16.44
N ALA A 173 9.41 -0.38 15.18
CA ALA A 173 8.20 -0.02 14.44
C ALA A 173 6.95 -0.54 15.18
N GLU A 174 5.93 0.28 15.26
CA GLU A 174 4.65 -0.10 15.82
C GLU A 174 3.84 -0.85 14.75
N VAL A 175 3.61 -2.13 14.99
CA VAL A 175 2.82 -3.00 14.10
C VAL A 175 1.64 -3.55 14.88
N THR A 176 0.44 -3.19 14.44
CA THR A 176 -0.81 -3.66 15.03
C THR A 176 -1.54 -4.63 14.08
N GLY A 177 -2.47 -5.42 14.61
CA GLY A 177 -3.32 -6.28 13.77
C GLY A 177 -4.16 -5.46 12.77
N ASP A 178 -4.66 -4.32 13.20
CA ASP A 178 -5.42 -3.41 12.33
C ASP A 178 -4.56 -2.86 11.19
N LEU A 179 -3.33 -2.40 11.49
CA LEU A 179 -2.38 -1.94 10.47
C LEU A 179 -2.07 -3.03 9.43
N MET A 180 -1.85 -4.27 9.88
CA MET A 180 -1.58 -5.40 8.99
C MET A 180 -2.75 -5.65 8.03
N VAL A 181 -3.99 -5.68 8.54
CA VAL A 181 -5.17 -5.93 7.72
C VAL A 181 -5.46 -4.74 6.81
N GLN A 182 -5.54 -3.53 7.37
CA GLN A 182 -5.87 -2.32 6.60
C GLN A 182 -4.82 -2.05 5.52
N GLY A 183 -3.53 -2.10 5.87
CA GLY A 183 -2.46 -1.91 4.90
C GLY A 183 -2.47 -2.95 3.77
N SER A 184 -2.86 -4.22 4.05
CA SER A 184 -3.06 -5.20 2.98
C SER A 184 -4.20 -4.82 2.03
N VAL A 185 -5.30 -4.26 2.57
CA VAL A 185 -6.45 -3.83 1.76
C VAL A 185 -6.10 -2.62 0.91
N ASP A 186 -5.45 -1.62 1.51
CA ASP A 186 -5.10 -0.37 0.85
C ASP A 186 -4.06 -0.62 -0.26
N LEU A 187 -3.03 -1.44 0.04
CA LEU A 187 -2.04 -1.85 -0.94
C LEU A 187 -2.67 -2.58 -2.14
N LEU A 188 -3.56 -3.55 -1.93
CA LEU A 188 -4.18 -4.24 -3.05
C LEU A 188 -5.17 -3.38 -3.82
N ASN A 189 -5.81 -2.39 -3.19
CA ASN A 189 -6.58 -1.38 -3.90
C ASN A 189 -5.66 -0.53 -4.79
N GLU A 190 -4.50 -0.10 -4.31
CA GLU A 190 -3.50 0.60 -5.09
C GLU A 190 -3.01 -0.25 -6.27
N VAL A 191 -2.62 -1.49 -6.02
CA VAL A 191 -2.20 -2.44 -7.07
C VAL A 191 -3.24 -2.55 -8.18
N SER A 192 -4.52 -2.62 -7.85
CA SER A 192 -5.60 -2.82 -8.83
C SER A 192 -6.06 -1.55 -9.55
N THR A 193 -5.76 -0.36 -9.02
CA THR A 193 -6.23 0.92 -9.56
C THR A 193 -5.13 1.75 -10.19
N SER A 194 -3.96 1.86 -9.56
CA SER A 194 -2.84 2.68 -10.04
C SER A 194 -1.68 1.84 -10.55
N LYS A 195 -1.06 0.96 -9.76
CA LYS A 195 0.08 0.15 -10.20
C LYS A 195 -0.23 -0.72 -11.43
N ILE A 196 -1.49 -1.14 -11.62
CA ILE A 196 -1.95 -1.89 -12.81
C ILE A 196 -1.84 -1.08 -14.12
N THR A 197 -1.65 0.22 -14.07
CA THR A 197 -1.45 1.04 -15.27
C THR A 197 -0.03 0.95 -15.82
N GLY A 198 0.90 0.40 -15.05
CA GLY A 198 2.33 0.35 -15.36
C GLY A 198 3.04 1.65 -15.01
N GLU A 199 2.51 2.40 -14.05
CA GLU A 199 3.09 3.67 -13.61
C GLU A 199 4.17 3.51 -12.52
N GLU A 200 4.26 2.33 -11.90
CA GLU A 200 5.23 2.07 -10.84
C GLU A 200 6.65 2.07 -11.40
N GLU A 201 6.89 1.26 -12.41
CA GLU A 201 8.19 1.08 -13.04
C GLU A 201 8.19 1.72 -14.45
N ILE A 202 7.90 3.03 -14.51
CA ILE A 202 7.64 3.75 -15.77
C ILE A 202 8.82 3.75 -16.75
N PHE A 203 10.05 3.53 -16.29
CA PHE A 203 11.23 3.53 -17.12
C PHE A 203 11.72 2.11 -17.44
N SER A 204 11.72 1.22 -16.46
CA SER A 204 12.19 -0.16 -16.58
C SER A 204 11.13 -1.10 -17.14
N HIS A 205 9.85 -0.83 -16.84
CA HIS A 205 8.70 -1.70 -17.11
C HIS A 205 8.81 -3.07 -16.43
N THR A 206 9.34 -3.06 -15.21
CA THR A 206 9.48 -4.26 -14.36
C THR A 206 8.37 -4.43 -13.35
N ASP A 207 7.26 -3.74 -13.50
CA ASP A 207 6.08 -3.67 -12.61
C ASP A 207 5.56 -5.04 -12.14
N LEU A 208 5.75 -6.11 -12.92
CA LEU A 208 5.30 -7.47 -12.52
C LEU A 208 6.05 -8.01 -11.30
N TYR A 209 7.26 -7.53 -11.03
CA TYR A 209 8.01 -7.92 -9.83
C TYR A 209 7.39 -7.26 -8.60
N ASP A 210 7.05 -5.97 -8.69
CA ASP A 210 6.43 -5.21 -7.63
C ASP A 210 5.02 -5.74 -7.36
N PHE A 211 4.23 -5.94 -8.42
CA PHE A 211 2.92 -6.56 -8.34
C PHE A 211 2.94 -7.92 -7.63
N LYS A 212 3.89 -8.79 -7.99
CA LYS A 212 4.06 -10.09 -7.32
C LYS A 212 4.44 -9.92 -5.85
N ALA A 213 5.34 -9.02 -5.55
CA ALA A 213 5.80 -8.76 -4.19
C ALA A 213 4.70 -8.21 -3.28
N ASN A 214 3.87 -7.29 -3.78
CA ASN A 214 2.72 -6.76 -3.06
C ASN A 214 1.71 -7.87 -2.73
N ILE A 215 1.40 -8.76 -3.69
CA ILE A 215 0.53 -9.92 -3.44
C ILE A 215 1.15 -10.84 -2.36
N GLU A 216 2.46 -11.09 -2.41
CA GLU A 216 3.16 -11.90 -1.42
C GLU A 216 3.13 -11.28 -0.02
N GLY A 217 3.23 -9.95 0.08
CA GLY A 217 3.10 -9.22 1.34
C GLY A 217 1.72 -9.39 1.98
N ALA A 218 0.66 -9.18 1.22
CA ALA A 218 -0.71 -9.39 1.67
C ALA A 218 -1.01 -10.86 2.01
N GLU A 219 -0.54 -11.80 1.18
CA GLU A 219 -0.69 -13.24 1.40
C GLU A 219 0.05 -13.70 2.66
N LYS A 220 1.20 -13.11 2.98
CA LYS A 220 1.93 -13.40 4.24
C LYS A 220 1.13 -12.98 5.46
N ILE A 221 0.50 -11.83 5.45
CA ILE A 221 -0.39 -11.37 6.53
C ILE A 221 -1.55 -12.34 6.70
N PHE A 222 -2.24 -12.69 5.60
CA PHE A 222 -3.29 -13.69 5.64
C PHE A 222 -2.80 -15.02 6.22
N ALA A 223 -1.65 -15.52 5.80
CA ALA A 223 -1.08 -16.78 6.30
C ALA A 223 -0.84 -16.78 7.82
N ILE A 224 -0.35 -15.67 8.36
CA ILE A 224 -0.14 -15.48 9.80
C ILE A 224 -1.47 -15.43 10.56
N LEU A 225 -2.47 -14.73 10.02
CA LEU A 225 -3.78 -14.55 10.66
C LEU A 225 -4.71 -15.75 10.47
N LYS A 226 -4.43 -16.60 9.49
CA LYS A 226 -5.26 -17.73 9.10
C LYS A 226 -5.73 -18.62 10.26
N PRO A 227 -4.90 -19.02 11.24
CA PRO A 227 -5.36 -19.87 12.34
C PRO A 227 -6.49 -19.24 13.17
N LYS A 228 -6.43 -17.93 13.40
CA LYS A 228 -7.47 -17.20 14.14
C LYS A 228 -8.76 -17.05 13.31
N ILE A 229 -8.60 -16.74 12.03
CA ILE A 229 -9.73 -16.63 11.09
C ILE A 229 -10.40 -17.99 10.92
N GLN A 230 -9.62 -19.06 10.75
CA GLN A 230 -10.11 -20.43 10.60
C GLN A 230 -11.00 -20.87 11.77
N ALA A 231 -10.66 -20.45 12.98
CA ALA A 231 -11.42 -20.77 14.18
C ALA A 231 -12.80 -20.09 14.23
N LYS A 232 -12.94 -18.92 13.60
CA LYS A 232 -14.15 -18.09 13.62
C LYS A 232 -14.95 -18.17 12.32
N ASN A 233 -14.26 -18.21 11.17
CA ASN A 233 -14.88 -18.22 9.83
C ASN A 233 -14.02 -19.05 8.84
N PRO A 234 -14.18 -20.38 8.81
CA PRO A 234 -13.44 -21.24 7.88
C PRO A 234 -13.81 -21.00 6.41
N ALA A 235 -15.01 -20.49 6.11
CA ALA A 235 -15.42 -20.19 4.76
C ALA A 235 -14.60 -19.01 4.18
N LEU A 236 -14.33 -17.98 4.98
CA LEU A 236 -13.47 -16.86 4.58
C LEU A 236 -12.05 -17.31 4.24
N VAL A 237 -11.50 -18.25 5.02
CA VAL A 237 -10.17 -18.82 4.73
C VAL A 237 -10.16 -19.49 3.36
N THR A 238 -11.15 -20.33 3.08
CA THR A 238 -11.25 -21.01 1.78
C THR A 238 -11.38 -20.02 0.62
N GLU A 239 -12.17 -18.96 0.82
CA GLU A 239 -12.35 -17.92 -0.18
C GLU A 239 -11.04 -17.17 -0.47
N LEU A 240 -10.33 -16.74 0.57
CA LEU A 240 -9.04 -16.03 0.43
C LEU A 240 -7.99 -16.91 -0.25
N GLU A 241 -7.88 -18.20 0.11
CA GLU A 241 -6.96 -19.13 -0.55
C GLU A 241 -7.24 -19.27 -2.04
N GLN A 242 -8.52 -19.37 -2.41
CA GLN A 242 -8.92 -19.46 -3.82
C GLN A 242 -8.59 -18.18 -4.59
N LYS A 243 -8.82 -17.01 -3.99
CA LYS A 243 -8.59 -15.72 -4.64
C LYS A 243 -7.10 -15.41 -4.79
N PHE A 244 -6.28 -15.64 -3.75
CA PHE A 244 -4.83 -15.54 -3.85
C PHE A 244 -4.29 -16.52 -4.91
N GLY A 245 -4.77 -17.76 -4.90
CA GLY A 245 -4.43 -18.77 -5.91
C GLY A 245 -4.74 -18.30 -7.34
N ALA A 246 -5.88 -17.64 -7.56
CA ALA A 246 -6.25 -17.12 -8.87
C ALA A 246 -5.32 -15.99 -9.34
N VAL A 247 -4.96 -15.04 -8.47
CA VAL A 247 -3.99 -13.97 -8.80
C VAL A 247 -2.62 -14.57 -9.12
N ASN A 248 -2.13 -15.48 -8.27
CA ASN A 248 -0.85 -16.14 -8.48
C ASN A 248 -0.79 -16.93 -9.81
N GLN A 249 -1.89 -17.59 -10.20
CA GLN A 249 -1.99 -18.28 -11.49
C GLN A 249 -1.94 -17.32 -12.68
N LEU A 250 -2.54 -16.13 -12.56
CA LEU A 250 -2.46 -15.11 -13.60
C LEU A 250 -1.02 -14.58 -13.73
N LEU A 251 -0.36 -14.23 -12.63
CA LEU A 251 1.03 -13.78 -12.62
C LEU A 251 1.99 -14.81 -13.20
N ALA A 252 1.79 -16.09 -12.89
CA ALA A 252 2.61 -17.19 -13.41
C ALA A 252 2.60 -17.29 -14.94
N LYS A 253 1.55 -16.83 -15.64
CA LYS A 253 1.51 -16.79 -17.12
C LYS A 253 2.51 -15.80 -17.72
N HIS A 254 2.96 -14.84 -16.93
CA HIS A 254 3.88 -13.80 -17.35
C HIS A 254 5.30 -14.02 -16.85
N GLN A 255 5.52 -15.12 -16.13
CA GLN A 255 6.84 -15.49 -15.61
C GLN A 255 7.74 -16.03 -16.75
N VAL A 256 9.01 -15.67 -16.73
CA VAL A 256 10.06 -16.14 -17.63
C VAL A 256 11.11 -16.88 -16.80
N GLY A 257 11.36 -18.13 -17.13
CA GLY A 257 12.25 -18.97 -16.30
C GLY A 257 11.68 -19.23 -14.91
N GLN A 258 12.54 -19.20 -13.88
CA GLN A 258 12.12 -19.55 -12.51
C GLN A 258 11.76 -18.33 -11.64
N GLN A 259 12.36 -17.15 -11.92
CA GLN A 259 12.28 -15.99 -11.03
C GLN A 259 12.18 -14.65 -11.76
N ASP A 260 12.02 -14.65 -13.07
CA ASP A 260 11.94 -13.45 -13.87
C ASP A 260 10.56 -13.30 -14.50
N TYR A 261 10.22 -12.06 -14.85
CA TYR A 261 8.97 -11.71 -15.51
C TYR A 261 9.26 -11.02 -16.85
N LYS A 262 8.34 -11.15 -17.80
CA LYS A 262 8.38 -10.35 -19.02
C LYS A 262 8.14 -8.87 -18.72
N SER A 263 8.57 -8.01 -19.64
CA SER A 263 8.30 -6.58 -19.53
C SER A 263 6.80 -6.30 -19.44
N TYR A 264 6.40 -5.35 -18.62
CA TYR A 264 5.00 -4.93 -18.47
C TYR A 264 4.40 -4.46 -19.81
N LYS A 265 5.22 -3.89 -20.69
CA LYS A 265 4.82 -3.51 -22.07
C LYS A 265 4.33 -4.66 -22.93
N GLU A 266 4.66 -5.89 -22.59
CA GLU A 266 4.23 -7.08 -23.32
C GLU A 266 2.84 -7.58 -22.88
N LEU A 267 2.27 -7.01 -21.81
CA LEU A 267 0.93 -7.34 -21.38
C LEU A 267 -0.12 -6.75 -22.33
N THR A 268 -1.12 -7.55 -22.64
CA THR A 268 -2.28 -7.06 -23.38
C THR A 268 -3.29 -6.36 -22.44
N PRO A 269 -4.19 -5.51 -22.95
CA PRO A 269 -5.29 -4.96 -22.15
C PRO A 269 -6.17 -6.05 -21.49
N ALA A 270 -6.24 -7.23 -22.07
CA ALA A 270 -6.95 -8.36 -21.47
C ALA A 270 -6.18 -8.93 -20.25
N ASP A 271 -4.84 -8.96 -20.30
CA ASP A 271 -4.01 -9.42 -19.19
C ASP A 271 -4.11 -8.47 -18.00
N THR A 272 -3.94 -7.16 -18.23
CA THR A 272 -4.02 -6.14 -17.17
C THR A 272 -5.42 -6.09 -16.56
N LYS A 273 -6.47 -6.19 -17.38
CA LYS A 273 -7.85 -6.27 -16.89
C LYS A 273 -8.07 -7.51 -16.04
N ALA A 274 -7.58 -8.68 -16.46
CA ALA A 274 -7.74 -9.92 -15.69
C ALA A 274 -7.02 -9.85 -14.34
N LEU A 275 -5.81 -9.27 -14.30
CA LEU A 275 -5.06 -9.05 -13.06
C LEU A 275 -5.80 -8.08 -12.14
N ALA A 276 -6.23 -6.91 -12.63
CA ALA A 276 -6.99 -5.93 -11.85
C ALA A 276 -8.27 -6.54 -11.25
N GLU A 277 -9.06 -7.25 -12.06
CA GLU A 277 -10.28 -7.89 -11.59
C GLU A 277 -10.02 -8.99 -10.54
N ALA A 278 -8.92 -9.73 -10.67
CA ALA A 278 -8.57 -10.76 -9.70
C ALA A 278 -8.12 -10.15 -8.36
N VAL A 279 -7.34 -9.08 -8.39
CA VAL A 279 -6.91 -8.35 -7.18
C VAL A 279 -8.09 -7.64 -6.52
N ASN A 280 -8.94 -6.97 -7.27
CA ASN A 280 -10.15 -6.33 -6.74
C ASN A 280 -11.06 -7.31 -5.96
N LYS A 281 -11.11 -8.58 -6.40
CA LYS A 281 -11.88 -9.62 -5.69
C LYS A 281 -11.27 -10.03 -4.34
N LEU A 282 -10.04 -9.64 -4.04
CA LEU A 282 -9.41 -9.87 -2.74
C LEU A 282 -9.80 -8.80 -1.71
N GLY A 283 -10.09 -7.56 -2.13
CA GLY A 283 -10.27 -6.42 -1.23
C GLY A 283 -11.33 -6.65 -0.16
N GLU A 284 -12.55 -7.05 -0.54
CA GLU A 284 -13.64 -7.30 0.42
C GLU A 284 -13.32 -8.45 1.39
N PRO A 285 -12.89 -9.65 0.94
CA PRO A 285 -12.53 -10.73 1.86
C PRO A 285 -11.36 -10.40 2.78
N LEU A 286 -10.38 -9.60 2.31
CA LEU A 286 -9.29 -9.12 3.17
C LEU A 286 -9.82 -8.19 4.27
N ALA A 287 -10.69 -7.23 3.92
CA ALA A 287 -11.32 -6.35 4.90
C ALA A 287 -12.16 -7.13 5.92
N GLN A 288 -12.82 -8.23 5.50
CA GLN A 288 -13.55 -9.11 6.41
C GLN A 288 -12.65 -9.80 7.44
N MET A 289 -11.35 -9.98 7.19
CA MET A 289 -10.43 -10.48 8.22
C MET A 289 -10.45 -9.58 9.47
N GLY A 290 -10.43 -8.25 9.29
CA GLY A 290 -10.50 -7.30 10.40
C GLY A 290 -11.78 -7.44 11.21
N ILE A 291 -12.93 -7.63 10.56
CA ILE A 291 -14.22 -7.83 11.24
C ILE A 291 -14.23 -9.14 12.03
N VAL A 292 -13.69 -10.22 11.45
CA VAL A 292 -13.64 -11.54 12.11
C VAL A 292 -12.69 -11.54 13.30
N LEU A 293 -11.66 -10.69 13.29
CA LEU A 293 -10.64 -10.62 14.33
C LEU A 293 -10.96 -9.62 15.46
N GLN A 294 -12.06 -8.88 15.35
CA GLN A 294 -12.66 -8.10 16.46
C GLN A 294 -13.46 -9.03 17.38
#